data_126e6e2adc7298e3e3e66fc707e78c9b
#
_entry.id   126e6e2adc7298e3e3e66fc707e78c9b
#
_cell.length_a   1.000
_cell.length_b   1.000
_cell.length_c   1.000
_cell.angle_alpha   90.00
_cell.angle_beta   90.00
_cell.angle_gamma   90.00
#
_symmetry.space_group_name_H-M   'P 1'
#
loop_
_entity.id
_entity.type
_entity.pdbx_description
1 polymer ?
#
loop_
_entity_poly.entity_id
_entity_poly.type
_entity_poly.pdbx_seq_one_letter_code
_entity_poly.pdbx_strand_id
1 'polypeptide(L)'
;MKINEFIKNNLKVKVLNEDPSMRHIMTSTRLPHIVCTDGFTMSVQVGYSLYSEPKKVAKRYSKVEIGYPSERESLLEEYVELSIFDERFVDYTDTIYPYVPVKLVDKVLKKHGGIDLTETLRKAA
;
A
#
# COMPACT_ATOMS: atom_id res chain seq x y z
N MET A 1 7.62 -13.52 1.91
CA MET A 1 7.73 -12.48 0.84
C MET A 1 7.69 -11.11 1.47
N LYS A 2 8.67 -10.29 1.16
CA LYS A 2 8.70 -8.89 1.59
C LYS A 2 7.88 -8.01 0.64
N ILE A 3 7.47 -6.83 1.12
CA ILE A 3 6.55 -5.98 0.36
C ILE A 3 7.13 -5.51 -0.99
N ASN A 4 8.43 -5.19 -1.08
CA ASN A 4 9.01 -4.79 -2.35
C ASN A 4 8.97 -5.90 -3.41
N GLU A 5 9.12 -7.16 -3.02
CA GLU A 5 8.97 -8.29 -3.93
C GLU A 5 7.52 -8.44 -4.40
N PHE A 6 6.56 -8.31 -3.49
CA PHE A 6 5.14 -8.33 -3.84
C PHE A 6 4.80 -7.22 -4.84
N ILE A 7 5.26 -6.00 -4.59
CA ILE A 7 5.04 -4.86 -5.48
C ILE A 7 5.62 -5.15 -6.87
N LYS A 8 6.87 -5.59 -6.93
CA LYS A 8 7.56 -5.89 -8.19
C LYS A 8 6.79 -6.90 -9.04
N ASN A 9 6.23 -7.92 -8.41
CA ASN A 9 5.56 -9.02 -9.11
C ASN A 9 4.12 -8.72 -9.49
N ASN A 10 3.46 -7.74 -8.85
CA ASN A 10 2.01 -7.58 -8.97
C ASN A 10 1.56 -6.17 -9.38
N LEU A 11 2.45 -5.21 -9.48
CA LEU A 11 2.08 -3.84 -9.84
C LEU A 11 1.58 -3.77 -11.28
N LYS A 12 0.35 -3.25 -11.45
CA LYS A 12 -0.22 -2.94 -12.75
C LYS A 12 -0.09 -1.44 -13.01
N VAL A 13 0.38 -1.08 -14.19
CA VAL A 13 0.66 0.30 -14.57
C VAL A 13 -0.11 0.66 -15.83
N LYS A 14 -0.80 1.81 -15.79
CA LYS A 14 -1.46 2.39 -16.96
C LYS A 14 -0.88 3.79 -17.18
N VAL A 15 -0.45 4.08 -18.41
CA VAL A 15 0.03 5.41 -18.78
C VAL A 15 -1.17 6.34 -18.97
N LEU A 16 -1.15 7.49 -18.28
CA LEU A 16 -2.26 8.47 -18.30
C LEU A 16 -2.08 9.55 -19.38
N ASN A 17 -0.83 9.76 -19.84
CA ASN A 17 -0.53 10.78 -20.83
C ASN A 17 0.24 10.15 -22.00
N GLU A 18 -0.22 10.39 -23.23
CA GLU A 18 0.39 9.84 -24.45
C GLU A 18 1.67 10.60 -24.86
N ASP A 19 1.92 11.79 -24.31
CA ASP A 19 3.16 12.51 -24.56
C ASP A 19 4.34 11.68 -24.02
N PRO A 20 5.28 11.25 -24.90
CA PRO A 20 6.40 10.41 -24.49
C PRO A 20 7.22 10.98 -23.33
N SER A 21 7.32 12.31 -23.22
CA SER A 21 8.07 12.97 -22.16
C SER A 21 7.40 12.81 -20.78
N MET A 22 6.10 12.52 -20.73
CA MET A 22 5.30 12.41 -19.51
C MET A 22 4.95 10.97 -19.10
N ARG A 23 5.22 9.99 -19.97
CA ARG A 23 4.79 8.59 -19.75
C ARG A 23 5.35 7.96 -18.50
N HIS A 24 6.55 8.31 -18.09
CA HIS A 24 7.20 7.79 -16.89
C HIS A 24 6.76 8.49 -15.60
N ILE A 25 6.05 9.61 -15.73
CA ILE A 25 5.59 10.42 -14.59
C ILE A 25 4.10 10.23 -14.37
N MET A 26 3.30 10.44 -15.42
CA MET A 26 1.83 10.41 -15.32
C MET A 26 1.31 8.99 -15.57
N THR A 27 1.30 8.20 -14.51
CA THR A 27 0.82 6.82 -14.54
C THR A 27 -0.27 6.61 -13.50
N SER A 28 -1.15 5.64 -13.76
CA SER A 28 -2.04 5.07 -12.77
C SER A 28 -1.52 3.70 -12.40
N THR A 29 -1.39 3.43 -11.11
CA THR A 29 -0.87 2.18 -10.60
C THR A 29 -1.90 1.49 -9.74
N ARG A 30 -1.84 0.15 -9.69
CA ARG A 30 -2.75 -0.63 -8.85
C ARG A 30 -2.07 -1.90 -8.38
N LEU A 31 -2.24 -2.17 -7.08
CA LEU A 31 -1.88 -3.43 -6.46
C LEU A 31 -3.15 -4.09 -5.90
N PRO A 32 -3.23 -5.42 -5.91
CA PRO A 32 -4.33 -6.11 -5.26
C PRO A 32 -4.29 -5.88 -3.75
N HIS A 33 -5.46 -5.86 -3.12
CA HIS A 33 -5.58 -5.81 -1.66
C HIS A 33 -4.88 -7.01 -1.05
N ILE A 34 -3.94 -6.80 -0.15
CA ILE A 34 -3.19 -7.88 0.47
C ILE A 34 -4.07 -8.61 1.47
N VAL A 35 -4.06 -9.94 1.41
CA VAL A 35 -4.64 -10.81 2.40
C VAL A 35 -3.51 -11.56 3.09
N CYS A 36 -3.44 -11.47 4.41
CA CYS A 36 -2.47 -12.20 5.21
C CYS A 36 -3.01 -13.56 5.66
N THR A 37 -2.11 -14.43 6.09
CA THR A 37 -2.45 -15.80 6.47
C THR A 37 -3.48 -15.88 7.60
N ASP A 38 -3.45 -14.92 8.55
CA ASP A 38 -4.42 -14.86 9.64
C ASP A 38 -5.75 -14.18 9.28
N GLY A 39 -5.90 -13.75 8.01
CA GLY A 39 -7.09 -13.06 7.52
C GLY A 39 -7.03 -11.53 7.55
N PHE A 40 -5.99 -10.95 8.14
CA PHE A 40 -5.79 -9.50 8.11
C PHE A 40 -5.64 -9.02 6.67
N THR A 41 -6.30 -7.91 6.33
CA THR A 41 -6.19 -7.32 4.98
C THR A 41 -5.80 -5.85 5.06
N MET A 42 -5.09 -5.39 4.05
CA MET A 42 -4.79 -3.96 3.88
C MET A 42 -4.45 -3.66 2.41
N SER A 43 -4.62 -2.40 2.02
CA SER A 43 -4.17 -1.90 0.73
C SER A 43 -2.75 -1.38 0.86
N VAL A 44 -1.88 -1.74 -0.08
CA VAL A 44 -0.56 -1.13 -0.25
C VAL A 44 -0.53 -0.54 -1.65
N GLN A 45 -0.28 0.76 -1.77
CA GLN A 45 -0.24 1.45 -3.06
C GLN A 45 1.01 2.30 -3.20
N VAL A 46 1.50 2.42 -4.42
CA VAL A 46 2.71 3.17 -4.76
C VAL A 46 2.54 3.83 -6.13
N GLY A 47 3.27 4.93 -6.37
CA GLY A 47 3.35 5.53 -7.68
C GLY A 47 2.98 7.01 -7.70
N TYR A 48 2.75 7.51 -8.91
CA TYR A 48 2.32 8.88 -9.15
C TYR A 48 1.00 9.17 -8.44
N SER A 49 0.91 10.33 -7.79
CA SER A 49 -0.24 10.79 -7.00
C SER A 49 -0.52 10.01 -5.71
N LEU A 50 0.33 9.05 -5.35
CA LEU A 50 0.19 8.28 -4.11
C LEU A 50 1.27 8.68 -3.11
N TYR A 51 1.01 8.45 -1.83
CA TYR A 51 1.95 8.80 -0.76
C TYR A 51 3.01 7.72 -0.59
N SER A 52 3.83 7.56 -1.63
CA SER A 52 4.97 6.65 -1.65
C SER A 52 6.26 7.39 -1.94
N GLU A 53 7.38 6.72 -1.72
CA GLU A 53 8.71 7.24 -2.05
C GLU A 53 9.49 6.14 -2.76
N PRO A 54 9.84 6.35 -4.06
CA PRO A 54 9.51 7.52 -4.88
C PRO A 54 8.02 7.57 -5.27
N LYS A 55 7.56 8.75 -5.71
CA LYS A 55 6.19 8.98 -6.20
C LYS A 55 6.08 8.72 -7.70
N LYS A 56 6.57 7.58 -8.12
CA LYS A 56 6.58 7.12 -9.51
C LYS A 56 6.70 5.61 -9.56
N VAL A 57 6.52 5.03 -10.73
CA VAL A 57 6.83 3.61 -10.94
C VAL A 57 8.35 3.41 -10.78
N ALA A 58 8.73 2.52 -9.90
CA ALA A 58 10.14 2.27 -9.59
C ALA A 58 10.36 0.79 -9.29
N LYS A 59 11.62 0.37 -9.32
CA LYS A 59 12.01 -1.02 -9.00
C LYS A 59 11.91 -1.33 -7.51
N ARG A 60 12.07 -0.30 -6.66
CA ARG A 60 12.05 -0.42 -5.21
C ARG A 60 11.45 0.82 -4.59
N TYR A 61 10.85 0.65 -3.42
CA TYR A 61 10.26 1.73 -2.65
C TYR A 61 10.84 1.74 -1.24
N SER A 62 11.06 2.93 -0.69
CA SER A 62 11.44 3.10 0.71
C SER A 62 10.22 3.32 1.60
N LYS A 63 9.17 3.91 1.04
CA LYS A 63 7.91 4.18 1.74
C LYS A 63 6.73 3.92 0.81
N VAL A 64 5.62 3.49 1.39
CA VAL A 64 4.39 3.17 0.65
C VAL A 64 3.18 3.78 1.33
N GLU A 65 2.08 3.91 0.58
CA GLU A 65 0.79 4.28 1.14
C GLU A 65 0.06 3.02 1.57
N ILE A 66 -0.35 2.97 2.84
CA ILE A 66 -1.21 1.91 3.36
C ILE A 66 -2.62 2.45 3.46
N GLY A 67 -3.61 1.59 3.19
CA GLY A 67 -5.01 1.98 3.32
C GLY A 67 -5.88 0.86 3.85
N TYR A 68 -6.90 1.25 4.58
CA TYR A 68 -8.05 0.42 4.93
C TYR A 68 -7.70 -0.94 5.53
N PRO A 69 -6.86 -0.98 6.60
CA PRO A 69 -6.60 -2.24 7.28
C PRO A 69 -7.91 -2.81 7.83
N SER A 70 -8.07 -4.13 7.79
CA SER A 70 -9.30 -4.81 8.22
C SER A 70 -9.60 -4.68 9.71
N GLU A 71 -8.58 -4.34 10.50
CA GLU A 71 -8.68 -4.05 11.92
C GLU A 71 -7.66 -2.99 12.30
N ARG A 72 -7.84 -2.36 13.46
CA ARG A 72 -6.85 -1.42 13.99
C ARG A 72 -5.52 -2.13 14.21
N GLU A 73 -4.46 -1.62 13.57
CA GLU A 73 -3.11 -2.19 13.64
C GLU A 73 -2.19 -1.23 14.39
N SER A 74 -1.78 -1.60 15.59
CA SER A 74 -0.98 -0.72 16.46
C SER A 74 0.36 -0.30 15.84
N LEU A 75 0.98 -1.16 15.02
CA LEU A 75 2.24 -0.85 14.37
C LEU A 75 2.14 0.30 13.36
N LEU A 76 0.94 0.55 12.83
CA LEU A 76 0.71 1.58 11.81
C LEU A 76 0.21 2.91 12.39
N GLU A 77 -0.21 2.95 13.64
CA GLU A 77 -0.97 4.09 14.20
C GLU A 77 -0.26 5.44 14.09
N GLU A 78 1.06 5.49 14.25
CA GLU A 78 1.81 6.76 14.17
C GLU A 78 1.81 7.37 12.76
N TYR A 79 1.48 6.58 11.74
CA TYR A 79 1.42 7.03 10.34
C TYR A 79 0.01 7.36 9.86
N VAL A 80 -0.99 7.21 10.72
CA VAL A 80 -2.38 7.44 10.31
C VAL A 80 -2.58 8.89 9.87
N GLU A 81 -3.33 9.07 8.77
CA GLU A 81 -3.75 10.40 8.33
C GLU A 81 -4.88 10.87 9.24
N LEU A 82 -4.58 11.87 10.07
CA LEU A 82 -5.56 12.41 11.01
C LEU A 82 -6.50 13.39 10.31
N SER A 83 -7.79 13.31 10.68
CA SER A 83 -8.75 14.34 10.29
C SER A 83 -8.36 15.68 10.92
N ILE A 84 -8.51 16.76 10.16
CA ILE A 84 -8.32 18.13 10.67
C ILE A 84 -9.36 18.51 11.74
N PHE A 85 -10.44 17.73 11.87
CA PHE A 85 -11.54 18.07 12.77
C PHE A 85 -11.33 17.56 14.19
N ASP A 86 -11.08 16.26 14.37
CA ASP A 86 -10.89 15.70 15.71
C ASP A 86 -10.28 14.30 15.63
N GLU A 87 -9.06 14.14 16.19
CA GLU A 87 -8.36 12.86 16.21
C GLU A 87 -9.09 11.76 17.01
N ARG A 88 -10.02 12.14 17.91
CA ARG A 88 -10.82 11.19 18.69
C ARG A 88 -11.81 10.41 17.82
N PHE A 89 -12.08 10.89 16.61
CA PHE A 89 -13.02 10.28 15.68
C PHE A 89 -12.33 9.60 14.50
N VAL A 90 -11.05 9.30 14.62
CA VAL A 90 -10.33 8.56 13.58
C VAL A 90 -10.85 7.12 13.54
N ASP A 91 -11.32 6.71 12.37
CA ASP A 91 -11.59 5.31 12.09
C ASP A 91 -10.34 4.70 11.47
N TYR A 92 -9.60 3.92 12.27
CA TYR A 92 -8.33 3.33 11.85
C TYR A 92 -8.47 2.30 10.73
N THR A 93 -9.69 1.86 10.43
CA THR A 93 -9.97 0.92 9.33
C THR A 93 -10.50 1.58 8.07
N ASP A 94 -10.83 2.88 8.14
CA ASP A 94 -11.38 3.65 7.02
C ASP A 94 -10.57 4.91 6.76
N THR A 95 -9.26 4.73 6.61
CA THR A 95 -8.34 5.83 6.36
C THR A 95 -7.07 5.33 5.68
N ILE A 96 -6.23 6.26 5.28
CA ILE A 96 -4.93 5.96 4.70
C ILE A 96 -3.80 6.30 5.68
N TYR A 97 -2.64 5.71 5.43
CA TYR A 97 -1.42 5.87 6.21
C TYR A 97 -0.31 6.25 5.23
N PRO A 98 -0.01 7.56 5.09
CA PRO A 98 0.97 8.01 4.10
C PRO A 98 2.41 7.72 4.52
N TYR A 99 3.25 7.43 3.53
CA TYR A 99 4.69 7.31 3.68
C TYR A 99 5.14 6.32 4.76
N VAL A 100 4.54 5.15 4.79
CA VAL A 100 4.92 4.10 5.73
C VAL A 100 6.22 3.43 5.27
N PRO A 101 7.26 3.36 6.13
CA PRO A 101 8.50 2.68 5.77
C PRO A 101 8.27 1.21 5.44
N VAL A 102 8.90 0.73 4.36
CA VAL A 102 8.72 -0.67 3.92
C VAL A 102 9.17 -1.68 4.98
N LYS A 103 10.16 -1.34 5.81
CA LYS A 103 10.58 -2.20 6.92
C LYS A 103 9.45 -2.41 7.94
N LEU A 104 8.66 -1.37 8.20
CA LEU A 104 7.51 -1.47 9.09
C LEU A 104 6.39 -2.30 8.44
N VAL A 105 6.15 -2.12 7.14
CA VAL A 105 5.19 -2.94 6.41
C VAL A 105 5.56 -4.41 6.49
N ASP A 106 6.84 -4.74 6.33
CA ASP A 106 7.32 -6.12 6.47
C ASP A 106 7.08 -6.68 7.88
N LYS A 107 7.21 -5.86 8.92
CA LYS A 107 6.87 -6.27 10.29
C LYS A 107 5.38 -6.54 10.45
N VAL A 108 4.53 -5.72 9.87
CA VAL A 108 3.07 -5.93 9.90
C VAL A 108 2.73 -7.25 9.21
N LEU A 109 3.28 -7.49 8.03
CA LEU A 109 3.05 -8.73 7.29
C LEU A 109 3.50 -9.94 8.12
N LYS A 110 4.67 -9.89 8.73
CA LYS A 110 5.19 -10.98 9.56
C LYS A 110 4.28 -11.23 10.78
N LYS A 111 3.82 -10.17 11.43
CA LYS A 111 2.90 -10.27 12.58
C LYS A 111 1.63 -11.04 12.21
N HIS A 112 1.15 -10.88 10.99
CA HIS A 112 -0.09 -11.50 10.50
C HIS A 112 0.14 -12.81 9.72
N GLY A 113 1.31 -13.41 9.85
CA GLY A 113 1.63 -14.72 9.27
C GLY A 113 2.13 -14.68 7.82
N GLY A 114 2.40 -13.49 7.29
CA GLY A 114 2.84 -13.30 5.91
C GLY A 114 1.69 -13.16 4.93
N ILE A 115 2.02 -12.81 3.68
CA ILE A 115 1.04 -12.68 2.61
C ILE A 115 0.54 -14.06 2.20
N ASP A 116 -0.77 -14.25 2.21
CA ASP A 116 -1.43 -15.36 1.54
C ASP A 116 -1.62 -14.98 0.08
N LEU A 117 -0.67 -15.35 -0.75
CA LEU A 117 -0.65 -14.94 -2.15
C LEU A 117 -1.82 -15.52 -2.94
N THR A 118 -2.14 -16.79 -2.70
CA THR A 118 -3.27 -17.47 -3.36
C THR A 118 -4.57 -16.72 -3.10
N GLU A 119 -4.86 -16.42 -1.83
CA GLU A 119 -6.07 -15.71 -1.45
C GLU A 119 -6.08 -14.26 -1.94
N THR A 120 -4.94 -13.58 -1.87
CA THR A 120 -4.77 -12.21 -2.37
C THR A 120 -5.13 -12.13 -3.86
N LEU A 121 -4.57 -13.03 -4.67
CA LEU A 121 -4.83 -13.03 -6.12
C LEU A 121 -6.23 -13.52 -6.47
N ARG A 122 -6.77 -14.47 -5.71
CA ARG A 122 -8.14 -14.96 -5.90
C ARG A 122 -9.16 -13.84 -5.71
N LYS A 123 -9.02 -13.05 -4.66
CA LYS A 123 -9.95 -11.93 -4.37
C LYS A 123 -9.82 -10.77 -5.36
N ALA A 124 -8.67 -10.62 -6.00
CA ALA A 124 -8.43 -9.58 -6.99
C ALA A 124 -8.99 -9.93 -8.38
N ALA A 125 -9.30 -11.20 -8.61
CA ALA A 125 -9.80 -11.67 -9.90
C ALA A 125 -11.26 -11.28 -10.14
#